data_be176a9974a23b2ddb9ed1dc97e79b9a
#
_entry.id   be176a9974a23b2ddb9ed1dc97e79b9a
#
_cell.length_a   1.000
_cell.length_b   1.000
_cell.length_c   1.000
_cell.angle_alpha   90.00
_cell.angle_beta   90.00
_cell.angle_gamma   90.00
#
_symmetry.space_group_name_H-M   'P 1'
#
loop_
_entity.id
_entity.type
_entity.pdbx_description
1 polymer ?
#
loop_
_entity_poly.entity_id
_entity_poly.type
_entity_poly.pdbx_seq_one_letter_code
_entity_poly.pdbx_strand_id
1 'polypeptide(L)'
;MRTVSEALPEVPAAAVPDQAWLLDVREDDEWAAGHVPGATHIPLGQLGARTGELPQDDAIYVICRSGVRSARAAHALGDAGWRAVNVAGGMQDWAQAGRPMVTDSGATPFVA
;
A
#
# COMPACT_ATOMS: atom_id res chain seq x y z
N MET A 1 12.19 23.20 15.90
CA MET A 1 12.79 22.80 14.63
C MET A 1 12.62 21.31 14.42
N ARG A 2 12.24 20.95 13.25
CA ARG A 2 12.02 19.57 12.91
C ARG A 2 13.32 18.85 12.60
N THR A 3 13.50 17.65 13.09
CA THR A 3 14.65 16.85 12.69
C THR A 3 14.48 16.35 11.27
N VAL A 4 15.59 16.20 10.56
CA VAL A 4 15.53 15.79 9.15
C VAL A 4 15.70 14.29 8.98
N SER A 5 15.92 13.57 10.06
CA SER A 5 16.22 12.15 10.01
C SER A 5 15.02 11.29 10.39
N GLU A 6 13.82 11.85 10.28
CA GLU A 6 12.66 11.08 10.63
C GLU A 6 12.52 9.88 9.72
N ALA A 7 12.39 8.74 10.34
CA ALA A 7 12.10 7.53 9.60
C ALA A 7 10.73 7.63 8.95
N LEU A 8 10.61 7.07 7.76
CA LEU A 8 9.31 6.92 7.13
C LEU A 8 8.41 6.12 8.07
N PRO A 9 7.18 6.58 8.37
CA PRO A 9 6.24 5.77 9.11
C PRO A 9 5.99 4.45 8.39
N GLU A 10 6.15 3.34 9.09
CA GLU A 10 5.87 2.05 8.52
C GLU A 10 5.46 1.03 9.57
N VAL A 11 4.74 0.01 9.13
CA VAL A 11 4.34 -1.11 9.97
C VAL A 11 4.55 -2.40 9.17
N PRO A 12 4.81 -3.52 9.85
CA PRO A 12 4.84 -4.80 9.15
C PRO A 12 3.45 -5.18 8.67
N ALA A 13 3.39 -5.98 7.61
CA ALA A 13 2.12 -6.41 7.01
C ALA A 13 1.17 -7.03 8.05
N ALA A 14 1.70 -7.79 8.99
CA ALA A 14 0.89 -8.43 10.03
C ALA A 14 0.23 -7.43 10.99
N ALA A 15 0.77 -6.21 11.09
CA ALA A 15 0.29 -5.19 12.04
C ALA A 15 -0.64 -4.15 11.40
N VAL A 16 -0.92 -4.25 10.10
CA VAL A 16 -1.86 -3.34 9.45
C VAL A 16 -3.25 -3.54 10.06
N PRO A 17 -3.90 -2.46 10.52
CA PRO A 17 -5.25 -2.59 11.11
C PRO A 17 -6.25 -3.19 10.12
N ASP A 18 -7.21 -3.95 10.64
CA ASP A 18 -8.22 -4.60 9.79
C ASP A 18 -9.07 -3.60 9.00
N GLN A 19 -9.30 -2.42 9.54
CA GLN A 19 -10.10 -1.38 8.90
C GLN A 19 -9.25 -0.34 8.19
N ALA A 20 -7.98 -0.63 7.93
CA ALA A 20 -7.07 0.31 7.31
C ALA A 20 -7.48 0.64 5.87
N TRP A 21 -7.26 1.90 5.49
CA TRP A 21 -7.39 2.33 4.11
C TRP A 21 -6.09 1.98 3.38
N LEU A 22 -6.15 1.01 2.50
CA LEU A 22 -4.97 0.49 1.81
C LEU A 22 -4.89 1.00 0.37
N LEU A 23 -3.72 1.48 0.00
CA LEU A 23 -3.38 1.90 -1.35
C LEU A 23 -2.37 0.93 -1.93
N ASP A 24 -2.77 0.19 -2.95
CA ASP A 24 -1.89 -0.74 -3.66
C ASP A 24 -1.32 -0.02 -4.88
N VAL A 25 0.00 0.13 -4.92
CA VAL A 25 0.69 0.89 -5.98
C VAL A 25 1.37 -0.01 -7.01
N ARG A 26 1.02 -1.31 -7.02
CA ARG A 26 1.59 -2.27 -7.97
C ARG A 26 1.01 -2.09 -9.36
N GLU A 27 1.59 -2.79 -10.32
CA GLU A 27 1.10 -2.77 -11.70
C GLU A 27 -0.18 -3.59 -11.85
N ASP A 28 -0.87 -3.41 -12.97
CA ASP A 28 -2.18 -4.03 -13.20
C ASP A 28 -2.14 -5.56 -13.14
N ASP A 29 -1.09 -6.17 -13.67
CA ASP A 29 -0.94 -7.62 -13.67
C ASP A 29 -0.70 -8.18 -12.26
N GLU A 30 0.05 -7.46 -11.44
CA GLU A 30 0.27 -7.84 -10.05
C GLU A 30 -1.03 -7.77 -9.25
N TRP A 31 -1.80 -6.70 -9.45
CA TRP A 31 -3.10 -6.54 -8.82
C TRP A 31 -4.07 -7.65 -9.23
N ALA A 32 -4.12 -7.94 -10.54
CA ALA A 32 -5.02 -8.96 -11.06
C ALA A 32 -4.73 -10.36 -10.51
N ALA A 33 -3.46 -10.66 -10.22
CA ALA A 33 -3.06 -11.95 -9.68
C ALA A 33 -3.54 -12.16 -8.23
N GLY A 34 -3.71 -11.09 -7.47
CA GLY A 34 -4.20 -11.16 -6.11
C GLY A 34 -3.93 -9.87 -5.36
N HIS A 35 -4.91 -9.42 -4.60
CA HIS A 35 -4.81 -8.17 -3.83
C HIS A 35 -5.63 -8.25 -2.55
N VAL A 36 -5.42 -7.28 -1.67
CA VAL A 36 -6.16 -7.22 -0.42
C VAL A 36 -7.60 -6.81 -0.69
N PRO A 37 -8.59 -7.51 -0.12
CA PRO A 37 -9.99 -7.12 -0.29
C PRO A 37 -10.22 -5.68 0.16
N GLY A 38 -10.91 -4.91 -0.65
CA GLY A 38 -11.24 -3.52 -0.33
C GLY A 38 -10.14 -2.51 -0.55
N ALA A 39 -8.93 -2.93 -0.93
CA ALA A 39 -7.85 -2.01 -1.24
C ALA A 39 -8.16 -1.18 -2.49
N THR A 40 -7.62 0.03 -2.54
CA THR A 40 -7.69 0.89 -3.71
C THR A 40 -6.43 0.70 -4.54
N HIS A 41 -6.59 0.48 -5.83
CA HIS A 41 -5.46 0.28 -6.75
C HIS A 41 -5.18 1.53 -7.55
N ILE A 42 -4.01 2.11 -7.35
CA ILE A 42 -3.48 3.20 -8.18
C ILE A 42 -2.02 2.87 -8.46
N PRO A 43 -1.67 2.43 -9.67
CA PRO A 43 -0.27 2.15 -10.00
C PRO A 43 0.63 3.34 -9.72
N LEU A 44 1.85 3.05 -9.28
CA LEU A 44 2.79 4.10 -8.86
C LEU A 44 2.93 5.21 -9.91
N GLY A 45 3.01 4.85 -11.19
CA GLY A 45 3.14 5.81 -12.27
C GLY A 45 1.94 6.73 -12.49
N GLN A 46 0.78 6.40 -11.90
CA GLN A 46 -0.45 7.18 -12.01
C GLN A 46 -0.76 7.96 -10.73
N LEU A 47 -0.01 7.70 -9.67
CA LEU A 47 -0.36 8.23 -8.35
C LEU A 47 -0.37 9.76 -8.31
N GLY A 48 0.61 10.39 -8.93
CA GLY A 48 0.71 11.86 -8.94
C GLY A 48 -0.50 12.53 -9.56
N ALA A 49 -1.11 11.91 -10.56
CA ALA A 49 -2.28 12.45 -11.25
C ALA A 49 -3.61 12.08 -10.55
N ARG A 50 -3.56 11.16 -9.59
CA ARG A 50 -4.78 10.60 -8.99
C ARG A 50 -4.87 10.79 -7.48
N THR A 51 -4.11 11.71 -6.91
CA THR A 51 -4.15 11.97 -5.47
C THR A 51 -5.52 12.45 -4.99
N GLY A 52 -6.36 12.97 -5.87
CA GLY A 52 -7.72 13.34 -5.53
C GLY A 52 -8.60 12.18 -5.08
N GLU A 53 -8.17 10.94 -5.34
CA GLU A 53 -8.90 9.75 -4.89
C GLU A 53 -8.52 9.31 -3.47
N LEU A 54 -7.55 9.97 -2.85
CA LEU A 54 -7.04 9.60 -1.53
C LEU A 54 -7.81 10.30 -0.42
N PRO A 55 -8.04 9.63 0.73
CA PRO A 55 -8.71 10.27 1.86
C PRO A 55 -7.77 11.25 2.54
N GLN A 56 -8.27 12.43 2.91
CA GLN A 56 -7.44 13.46 3.53
C GLN A 56 -7.27 13.26 5.04
N ASP A 57 -8.24 12.65 5.69
CA ASP A 57 -8.27 12.56 7.14
C ASP A 57 -7.84 11.20 7.68
N ASP A 58 -7.72 10.19 6.83
CA ASP A 58 -7.35 8.85 7.23
C ASP A 58 -5.87 8.57 6.98
N ALA A 59 -5.30 7.70 7.78
CA ALA A 59 -3.99 7.15 7.47
C ALA A 59 -4.09 6.28 6.21
N ILE A 60 -3.16 6.46 5.29
CA ILE A 60 -3.10 5.71 4.04
C ILE A 60 -1.98 4.67 4.17
N TYR A 61 -2.34 3.40 4.18
CA TYR A 61 -1.36 2.31 4.24
C TYR A 61 -1.01 1.91 2.82
N VAL A 62 0.24 2.19 2.43
CA VAL A 62 0.70 2.00 1.06
C VAL A 62 1.41 0.66 0.95
N ILE A 63 0.97 -0.18 0.01
CA ILE A 63 1.50 -1.53 -0.14
C ILE A 63 1.95 -1.78 -1.58
N CYS A 64 3.03 -2.51 -1.73
CA CYS A 64 3.48 -3.03 -3.01
C CYS A 64 3.89 -4.50 -2.82
N ARG A 65 4.72 -5.05 -3.71
CA ARG A 65 5.11 -6.47 -3.60
C ARG A 65 6.00 -6.73 -2.37
N SER A 66 7.07 -5.94 -2.21
CA SER A 66 8.09 -6.18 -1.18
C SER A 66 8.29 -5.00 -0.22
N GLY A 67 7.62 -3.88 -0.45
CA GLY A 67 7.72 -2.70 0.39
C GLY A 67 8.61 -1.59 -0.16
N VAL A 68 9.29 -1.77 -1.28
CA VAL A 68 10.23 -0.79 -1.83
C VAL A 68 9.49 0.34 -2.59
N ARG A 69 8.65 -0.02 -3.56
CA ARG A 69 7.88 0.98 -4.32
C ARG A 69 6.93 1.74 -3.40
N SER A 70 6.30 1.03 -2.47
CA SER A 70 5.37 1.64 -1.53
C SER A 70 6.06 2.58 -0.55
N ALA A 71 7.31 2.30 -0.16
CA ALA A 71 8.08 3.21 0.68
C ALA A 71 8.33 4.54 -0.04
N ARG A 72 8.67 4.48 -1.33
CA ARG A 72 8.86 5.69 -2.14
C ARG A 72 7.56 6.48 -2.29
N ALA A 73 6.46 5.79 -2.55
CA ALA A 73 5.16 6.42 -2.67
C ALA A 73 4.73 7.05 -1.35
N ALA A 74 4.88 6.35 -0.24
CA ALA A 74 4.52 6.86 1.07
C ALA A 74 5.34 8.07 1.46
N HIS A 75 6.63 8.08 1.13
CA HIS A 75 7.50 9.22 1.39
C HIS A 75 7.03 10.45 0.60
N ALA A 76 6.75 10.28 -0.68
CA ALA A 76 6.26 11.38 -1.53
C ALA A 76 4.92 11.90 -1.05
N LEU A 77 4.01 11.02 -0.66
CA LEU A 77 2.71 11.40 -0.13
C LEU A 77 2.85 12.15 1.19
N GLY A 78 3.74 11.69 2.08
CA GLY A 78 4.00 12.36 3.34
C GLY A 78 4.53 13.77 3.13
N ASP A 79 5.44 13.96 2.19
CA ASP A 79 5.98 15.28 1.84
C ASP A 79 4.88 16.20 1.30
N ALA A 80 3.88 15.65 0.66
CA ALA A 80 2.75 16.41 0.12
C ALA A 80 1.63 16.64 1.14
N GLY A 81 1.80 16.18 2.38
CA GLY A 81 0.85 16.43 3.45
C GLY A 81 -0.12 15.30 3.77
N TRP A 82 0.00 14.15 3.11
CA TRP A 82 -0.85 13.00 3.38
C TRP A 82 -0.32 12.19 4.56
N ARG A 83 -1.21 11.53 5.28
CA ARG A 83 -0.82 10.64 6.38
C ARG A 83 -0.52 9.24 5.82
N ALA A 84 0.68 9.07 5.28
CA ALA A 84 1.05 7.84 4.60
C ALA A 84 1.93 6.97 5.50
N VAL A 85 1.65 5.66 5.47
CA VAL A 85 2.39 4.64 6.24
C VAL A 85 2.77 3.55 5.26
N ASN A 86 4.05 3.19 5.20
CA ASN A 86 4.49 2.09 4.37
C ASN A 86 4.18 0.75 5.02
N VAL A 87 3.70 -0.20 4.24
CA VAL A 87 3.56 -1.59 4.70
C VAL A 87 4.85 -2.33 4.39
N ALA A 88 5.68 -2.51 5.42
CA ALA A 88 6.96 -3.19 5.28
C ALA A 88 6.75 -4.64 4.87
N GLY A 89 7.56 -5.10 3.92
CA GLY A 89 7.45 -6.46 3.39
C GLY A 89 6.34 -6.65 2.35
N GLY A 90 5.43 -5.70 2.24
CA GLY A 90 4.40 -5.67 1.22
C GLY A 90 3.52 -6.91 1.14
N MET A 91 3.07 -7.21 -0.07
CA MET A 91 2.20 -8.36 -0.32
C MET A 91 2.88 -9.70 -0.01
N GLN A 92 4.20 -9.78 -0.13
CA GLN A 92 4.92 -11.01 0.22
C GLN A 92 4.70 -11.36 1.68
N ASP A 93 4.88 -10.39 2.57
CA ASP A 93 4.70 -10.62 4.01
C ASP A 93 3.22 -10.70 4.38
N TRP A 94 2.36 -9.99 3.66
CA TRP A 94 0.91 -10.09 3.85
C TRP A 94 0.43 -11.52 3.63
N ALA A 95 0.84 -12.14 2.51
CA ALA A 95 0.48 -13.52 2.20
C ALA A 95 1.09 -14.51 3.18
N GLN A 96 2.34 -14.28 3.57
CA GLN A 96 3.03 -15.14 4.52
C GLN A 96 2.38 -15.10 5.90
N ALA A 97 1.80 -13.97 6.27
CA ALA A 97 1.04 -13.82 7.51
C ALA A 97 -0.36 -14.46 7.42
N GLY A 98 -0.71 -15.02 6.27
CA GLY A 98 -2.00 -15.67 6.08
C GLY A 98 -3.17 -14.71 5.99
N ARG A 99 -2.93 -13.43 5.69
CA ARG A 99 -4.00 -12.44 5.62
C ARG A 99 -4.77 -12.54 4.30
N PRO A 100 -6.03 -12.09 4.26
CA PRO A 100 -6.91 -12.34 3.11
C PRO A 100 -6.42 -11.68 1.82
N MET A 101 -6.58 -12.40 0.72
CA MET A 101 -6.37 -11.92 -0.64
C MET A 101 -7.52 -12.41 -1.51
N VAL A 102 -7.83 -11.63 -2.54
CA VAL A 102 -8.87 -11.97 -3.52
C VAL A 102 -8.38 -11.65 -4.93
N THR A 103 -9.11 -12.17 -5.91
CA THR A 103 -9.00 -11.74 -7.30
C THR A 103 -10.36 -11.30 -7.78
N ASP A 104 -10.39 -10.39 -8.75
CA ASP A 104 -11.66 -9.94 -9.33
C ASP A 104 -12.28 -11.01 -10.24
N SER A 105 -11.45 -11.91 -10.75
CA SER A 105 -11.89 -13.00 -11.63
C SER A 105 -12.44 -14.22 -10.89
N GLY A 106 -12.23 -14.31 -9.58
CA GLY A 106 -12.54 -15.49 -8.79
C GLY A 106 -11.46 -16.57 -8.82
N ALA A 107 -10.35 -16.35 -9.54
CA ALA A 107 -9.22 -17.27 -9.53
C ALA A 107 -8.55 -17.29 -8.16
N THR A 108 -7.78 -18.35 -7.87
CA THR A 108 -7.02 -18.43 -6.62
C THR A 108 -5.97 -17.32 -6.59
N PRO A 109 -5.99 -16.44 -5.57
CA PRO A 109 -5.03 -15.34 -5.50
C PRO A 109 -3.62 -15.81 -5.15
N PHE A 110 -2.66 -15.09 -5.70
CA PHE A 110 -1.24 -15.28 -5.35
C PHE A 110 -0.50 -13.96 -5.54
N VAL A 111 0.70 -13.87 -5.00
CA VAL A 111 1.55 -12.67 -5.16
C VAL A 111 2.43 -12.88 -6.38
N ALA A 112 2.11 -12.15 -7.44
CA ALA A 112 2.87 -12.22 -8.68
C ALA A 112 4.25 -11.60 -8.54
#